data_0b4cf23f4edd7657c1cf78f71eb77043
#
_entry.id   0b4cf23f4edd7657c1cf78f71eb77043
#
_cell.length_a   1.000
_cell.length_b   1.000
_cell.length_c   1.000
_cell.angle_alpha   90.00
_cell.angle_beta   90.00
_cell.angle_gamma   90.00
#
_symmetry.space_group_name_H-M   'P 1'
#
loop_
_entity.id
_entity.type
_entity.pdbx_description
1 polymer ?
#
loop_
_entity_poly.entity_id
_entity_poly.type
_entity_poly.pdbx_seq_one_letter_code
_entity_poly.pdbx_strand_id
1 'polypeptide(L)'
;MPDAVTAPGNQCDVLARAVASPRALGRGEMAALLSLEGEEEVGALFAAARSVKVAVCGHGVALRGLLEVGNVCEKDCFYCGIRRSNGSVTRYRLGADEIVRLAEAAAAQGYDSLVVQSGEIESEDQTRLVEETLRRIAPLGLGVTLSLGEQSEETYRRWREAGAVRYLLRIETSSEALYGRLHPADHSWARRVECLRALRRCGYQVGTGVMCGLPGQTAEDLADDIRFFADMDVDMIGMGPFIPHPDTPLAGEPMDPKARLLLGLKMIAVTRLYLHDVNIAAATALQALAPDGRERGVLAGANVVMPNVTDVEHRRLYKLYANKPCLDEPSGRCRGCLERRLASIGETIVSGRSGDSLHYRRRMAAKGGEP
;
A
#
# COMPACT_ATOMS: atom_id res chain seq x y z
N MET A 1 26.38 -13.21 15.88
CA MET A 1 26.00 -13.82 17.16
C MET A 1 24.54 -14.25 17.02
N PRO A 2 24.17 -15.50 17.36
CA PRO A 2 22.76 -15.88 17.32
C PRO A 2 21.99 -15.10 18.38
N ASP A 3 20.89 -14.47 17.98
CA ASP A 3 19.99 -13.74 18.87
C ASP A 3 19.49 -14.71 19.96
N ALA A 4 19.79 -14.36 21.21
CA ALA A 4 19.29 -15.11 22.35
C ALA A 4 17.76 -15.05 22.30
N VAL A 5 17.12 -16.20 22.23
CA VAL A 5 15.67 -16.38 22.40
C VAL A 5 15.36 -15.99 23.84
N THR A 6 15.11 -14.72 24.08
CA THR A 6 14.52 -14.25 25.34
C THR A 6 13.09 -14.80 25.40
N ALA A 7 12.74 -15.42 26.53
CA ALA A 7 11.37 -15.86 26.79
C ALA A 7 10.40 -14.69 26.50
N PRO A 8 9.21 -14.96 25.93
CA PRO A 8 8.26 -13.91 25.63
C PRO A 8 7.91 -13.18 26.93
N GLY A 9 8.30 -11.89 26.98
CA GLY A 9 7.88 -10.99 28.07
C GLY A 9 6.34 -10.93 28.11
N ASN A 10 5.78 -10.54 29.24
CA ASN A 10 4.34 -10.30 29.35
C ASN A 10 3.91 -9.38 28.19
N GLN A 11 2.85 -9.75 27.47
CA GLN A 11 2.37 -8.98 26.30
C GLN A 11 2.17 -7.48 26.63
N CYS A 12 1.71 -7.16 27.84
CA CYS A 12 1.54 -5.78 28.29
C CYS A 12 2.88 -5.01 28.26
N ASP A 13 3.97 -5.62 28.69
CA ASP A 13 5.29 -4.99 28.72
C ASP A 13 5.85 -4.82 27.28
N VAL A 14 5.62 -5.80 26.41
CA VAL A 14 5.99 -5.73 24.99
C VAL A 14 5.25 -4.59 24.31
N LEU A 15 3.95 -4.47 24.49
CA LEU A 15 3.13 -3.40 23.92
C LEU A 15 3.52 -2.03 24.51
N ALA A 16 3.76 -1.93 25.82
CA ALA A 16 4.16 -0.67 26.46
C ALA A 16 5.50 -0.15 25.87
N ARG A 17 6.50 -1.01 25.69
CA ARG A 17 7.77 -0.65 25.04
C ARG A 17 7.57 -0.21 23.60
N ALA A 18 6.74 -0.94 22.84
CA ALA A 18 6.46 -0.62 21.45
C ALA A 18 5.71 0.71 21.28
N VAL A 19 4.83 1.06 22.20
CA VAL A 19 4.16 2.39 22.23
C VAL A 19 5.14 3.51 22.56
N ALA A 20 6.06 3.27 23.51
CA ALA A 20 7.01 4.28 23.97
C ALA A 20 8.11 4.61 22.93
N SER A 21 8.53 3.62 22.13
CA SER A 21 9.66 3.82 21.21
C SER A 21 9.48 3.02 19.90
N PRO A 22 9.72 3.66 18.75
CA PRO A 22 9.77 2.96 17.47
C PRO A 22 10.93 1.95 17.47
N ARG A 23 10.77 0.86 16.71
CA ARG A 23 11.74 -0.23 16.57
C ARG A 23 12.11 -0.96 17.88
N ALA A 24 11.26 -0.85 18.91
CA ALA A 24 11.47 -1.51 20.20
C ALA A 24 11.14 -3.02 20.20
N LEU A 25 10.46 -3.51 19.15
CA LEU A 25 10.08 -4.91 19.01
C LEU A 25 11.19 -5.73 18.35
N GLY A 26 11.55 -6.87 18.96
CA GLY A 26 12.35 -7.88 18.32
C GLY A 26 11.57 -8.71 17.27
N ARG A 27 12.27 -9.43 16.38
CA ARG A 27 11.67 -10.31 15.36
C ARG A 27 10.70 -11.31 15.96
N GLY A 28 11.10 -12.02 17.03
CA GLY A 28 10.26 -13.00 17.71
C GLY A 28 9.03 -12.39 18.37
N GLU A 29 9.14 -11.19 18.94
CA GLU A 29 8.01 -10.48 19.53
C GLU A 29 7.00 -10.05 18.46
N MET A 30 7.46 -9.56 17.31
CA MET A 30 6.59 -9.24 16.17
C MET A 30 5.87 -10.49 15.65
N ALA A 31 6.57 -11.62 15.49
CA ALA A 31 5.97 -12.88 15.08
C ALA A 31 4.93 -13.37 16.10
N ALA A 32 5.21 -13.28 17.39
CA ALA A 32 4.25 -13.62 18.46
C ALA A 32 2.99 -12.74 18.39
N LEU A 33 3.13 -11.42 18.24
CA LEU A 33 2.00 -10.50 18.09
C LEU A 33 1.16 -10.78 16.83
N LEU A 34 1.80 -11.18 15.73
CA LEU A 34 1.14 -11.58 14.49
C LEU A 34 0.39 -12.91 14.62
N SER A 35 0.80 -13.78 15.54
CA SER A 35 0.20 -15.09 15.80
C SER A 35 -0.90 -15.08 16.85
N LEU A 36 -1.21 -13.93 17.48
CA LEU A 36 -2.27 -13.83 18.49
C LEU A 36 -3.63 -14.29 17.94
N GLU A 37 -4.35 -15.09 18.75
CA GLU A 37 -5.70 -15.60 18.42
C GLU A 37 -6.74 -15.16 19.44
N GLY A 38 -6.34 -14.91 20.69
CA GLY A 38 -7.23 -14.47 21.77
C GLY A 38 -7.85 -13.09 21.50
N GLU A 39 -9.15 -12.98 21.65
CA GLU A 39 -9.89 -11.73 21.37
C GLU A 39 -9.41 -10.56 22.22
N GLU A 40 -9.15 -10.79 23.52
CA GLU A 40 -8.64 -9.78 24.45
C GLU A 40 -7.22 -9.32 24.06
N GLU A 41 -6.34 -10.28 23.76
CA GLU A 41 -4.95 -10.01 23.37
C GLU A 41 -4.85 -9.24 22.04
N VAL A 42 -5.66 -9.62 21.06
CA VAL A 42 -5.78 -8.92 19.77
C VAL A 42 -6.38 -7.53 19.99
N GLY A 43 -7.37 -7.39 20.86
CA GLY A 43 -7.95 -6.09 21.24
C GLY A 43 -6.90 -5.15 21.85
N ALA A 44 -6.06 -5.65 22.75
CA ALA A 44 -4.95 -4.90 23.35
C ALA A 44 -3.92 -4.45 22.29
N LEU A 45 -3.57 -5.33 21.35
CA LEU A 45 -2.68 -5.00 20.21
C LEU A 45 -3.24 -3.84 19.38
N PHE A 46 -4.51 -3.90 18.99
CA PHE A 46 -5.14 -2.85 18.19
C PHE A 46 -5.26 -1.53 18.97
N ALA A 47 -5.58 -1.57 20.25
CA ALA A 47 -5.65 -0.38 21.10
C ALA A 47 -4.27 0.30 21.21
N ALA A 48 -3.19 -0.47 21.40
CA ALA A 48 -1.83 0.02 21.44
C ALA A 48 -1.42 0.68 20.12
N ALA A 49 -1.67 0.02 18.99
CA ALA A 49 -1.37 0.57 17.65
C ALA A 49 -2.19 1.84 17.35
N ARG A 50 -3.46 1.87 17.73
CA ARG A 50 -4.31 3.06 17.61
C ARG A 50 -3.76 4.22 18.45
N SER A 51 -3.30 3.97 19.67
CA SER A 51 -2.72 5.02 20.54
C SER A 51 -1.51 5.67 19.87
N VAL A 52 -0.61 4.87 19.29
CA VAL A 52 0.54 5.38 18.51
C VAL A 52 0.07 6.18 17.29
N LYS A 53 -0.89 5.66 16.52
CA LYS A 53 -1.44 6.36 15.35
C LYS A 53 -2.00 7.73 15.76
N VAL A 54 -2.80 7.79 16.81
CA VAL A 54 -3.41 9.04 17.28
C VAL A 54 -2.35 10.01 17.82
N ALA A 55 -1.38 9.53 18.60
CA ALA A 55 -0.31 10.37 19.12
C ALA A 55 0.59 10.97 18.03
N VAL A 56 0.86 10.23 16.95
CA VAL A 56 1.80 10.63 15.91
C VAL A 56 1.11 11.30 14.71
N CYS A 57 0.02 10.72 14.24
CA CYS A 57 -0.70 11.15 13.02
C CYS A 57 -1.99 11.93 13.32
N GLY A 58 -2.45 11.96 14.57
CA GLY A 58 -3.75 12.50 14.96
C GLY A 58 -4.91 11.62 14.47
N HIS A 59 -6.12 12.21 14.45
CA HIS A 59 -7.34 11.59 13.91
C HIS A 59 -7.49 11.78 12.39
N GLY A 60 -6.53 12.41 11.73
CA GLY A 60 -6.57 12.68 10.31
C GLY A 60 -6.25 11.43 9.46
N VAL A 61 -7.06 11.17 8.45
CA VAL A 61 -6.86 10.14 7.42
C VAL A 61 -6.69 10.82 6.08
N ALA A 62 -5.56 10.56 5.41
CA ALA A 62 -5.28 11.11 4.09
C ALA A 62 -6.04 10.29 3.01
N LEU A 63 -6.77 10.98 2.13
CA LEU A 63 -7.36 10.36 0.95
C LEU A 63 -6.43 10.51 -0.25
N ARG A 64 -6.18 9.40 -0.95
CA ARG A 64 -5.50 9.41 -2.24
C ARG A 64 -6.41 8.81 -3.29
N GLY A 65 -6.87 9.61 -4.25
CA GLY A 65 -7.70 9.12 -5.35
C GLY A 65 -6.93 8.09 -6.17
N LEU A 66 -7.40 6.85 -6.22
CA LEU A 66 -6.80 5.79 -7.01
C LEU A 66 -7.32 5.86 -8.44
N LEU A 67 -6.43 6.13 -9.39
CA LEU A 67 -6.69 6.22 -10.81
C LEU A 67 -6.02 5.04 -11.53
N GLU A 68 -6.80 4.07 -11.97
CA GLU A 68 -6.36 2.87 -12.67
C GLU A 68 -6.33 3.15 -14.18
N VAL A 69 -5.14 3.45 -14.73
CA VAL A 69 -4.98 3.99 -16.10
C VAL A 69 -4.73 2.93 -17.17
N GLY A 70 -4.61 1.66 -16.78
CA GLY A 70 -4.46 0.56 -17.75
C GLY A 70 -4.18 -0.76 -17.06
N ASN A 71 -4.66 -1.85 -17.68
CA ASN A 71 -4.48 -3.21 -17.19
C ASN A 71 -3.60 -4.09 -18.09
N VAL A 72 -2.94 -3.50 -19.09
CA VAL A 72 -1.89 -4.18 -19.86
C VAL A 72 -0.67 -4.33 -18.96
N CYS A 73 -0.15 -5.54 -18.82
CA CYS A 73 0.98 -5.85 -17.93
C CYS A 73 1.94 -6.83 -18.62
N GLU A 74 3.24 -6.56 -18.56
CA GLU A 74 4.30 -7.44 -19.07
C GLU A 74 4.67 -8.53 -18.06
N LYS A 75 4.27 -8.35 -16.77
CA LYS A 75 4.52 -9.33 -15.71
C LYS A 75 3.48 -10.42 -15.68
N ASP A 76 3.90 -11.59 -15.18
CA ASP A 76 3.06 -12.79 -15.12
C ASP A 76 2.95 -13.38 -13.71
N CYS A 77 2.81 -12.49 -12.71
CA CYS A 77 2.70 -12.85 -11.30
C CYS A 77 1.56 -13.84 -11.06
N PHE A 78 1.82 -14.94 -10.33
CA PHE A 78 0.89 -16.07 -10.18
C PHE A 78 -0.37 -15.78 -9.36
N TYR A 79 -0.45 -14.61 -8.74
CA TYR A 79 -1.57 -14.16 -7.90
C TYR A 79 -2.42 -13.06 -8.55
N CYS A 80 -1.96 -12.45 -9.66
CA CYS A 80 -2.53 -11.22 -10.16
C CYS A 80 -3.54 -11.46 -11.30
N GLY A 81 -4.77 -10.96 -11.15
CA GLY A 81 -5.82 -11.12 -12.16
C GLY A 81 -5.52 -10.43 -13.50
N ILE A 82 -4.65 -9.39 -13.51
CA ILE A 82 -4.24 -8.71 -14.77
C ILE A 82 -2.89 -9.20 -15.30
N ARG A 83 -2.40 -10.34 -14.84
CA ARG A 83 -1.16 -10.95 -15.34
C ARG A 83 -1.16 -11.13 -16.86
N ARG A 84 0.03 -11.10 -17.47
CA ARG A 84 0.21 -11.18 -18.95
C ARG A 84 -0.55 -12.34 -19.58
N SER A 85 -0.42 -13.54 -19.02
CA SER A 85 -1.01 -14.77 -19.56
C SER A 85 -2.50 -14.92 -19.27
N ASN A 86 -3.16 -14.00 -18.53
CA ASN A 86 -4.61 -14.09 -18.36
C ASN A 86 -5.33 -13.61 -19.61
N GLY A 87 -5.77 -14.56 -20.42
CA GLY A 87 -6.53 -14.31 -21.66
C GLY A 87 -7.99 -13.90 -21.45
N SER A 88 -8.53 -14.02 -20.23
CA SER A 88 -9.92 -13.63 -19.91
C SER A 88 -10.09 -12.13 -19.68
N VAL A 89 -8.99 -11.37 -19.62
CA VAL A 89 -9.01 -9.94 -19.31
C VAL A 89 -9.17 -9.09 -20.56
N THR A 90 -10.26 -8.31 -20.63
CA THR A 90 -10.37 -7.23 -21.62
C THR A 90 -9.35 -6.15 -21.28
N ARG A 91 -8.36 -5.96 -22.15
CA ARG A 91 -7.26 -5.03 -21.94
C ARG A 91 -7.66 -3.61 -22.34
N TYR A 92 -7.22 -2.63 -21.55
CA TYR A 92 -7.36 -1.21 -21.86
C TYR A 92 -6.11 -0.44 -21.43
N ARG A 93 -5.94 0.74 -22.01
CA ARG A 93 -4.92 1.72 -21.66
C ARG A 93 -5.48 3.11 -21.96
N LEU A 94 -5.54 3.98 -20.95
CA LEU A 94 -6.02 5.35 -21.11
C LEU A 94 -4.96 6.22 -21.78
N GLY A 95 -5.40 7.14 -22.62
CA GLY A 95 -4.56 8.21 -23.17
C GLY A 95 -4.34 9.37 -22.19
N ALA A 96 -3.39 10.25 -22.50
CA ALA A 96 -3.08 11.40 -21.65
C ALA A 96 -4.30 12.29 -21.38
N ASP A 97 -5.14 12.55 -22.40
CA ASP A 97 -6.35 13.37 -22.27
C ASP A 97 -7.35 12.80 -21.28
N GLU A 98 -7.56 11.48 -21.31
CA GLU A 98 -8.48 10.81 -20.39
C GLU A 98 -7.96 10.83 -18.95
N ILE A 99 -6.65 10.58 -18.76
CA ILE A 99 -6.01 10.61 -17.44
C ILE A 99 -6.08 12.01 -16.84
N VAL A 100 -5.81 13.05 -17.64
CA VAL A 100 -5.89 14.46 -17.20
C VAL A 100 -7.33 14.82 -16.82
N ARG A 101 -8.31 14.50 -17.65
CA ARG A 101 -9.74 14.72 -17.36
C ARG A 101 -10.18 14.07 -16.04
N LEU A 102 -9.74 12.83 -15.77
CA LEU A 102 -10.06 12.13 -14.52
C LEU A 102 -9.34 12.77 -13.32
N ALA A 103 -8.11 13.28 -13.51
CA ALA A 103 -7.37 14.01 -12.48
C ALA A 103 -8.05 15.36 -12.15
N GLU A 104 -8.51 16.11 -13.15
CA GLU A 104 -9.29 17.33 -13.00
C GLU A 104 -10.59 17.08 -12.22
N ALA A 105 -11.31 16.02 -12.58
CA ALA A 105 -12.53 15.62 -11.88
C ALA A 105 -12.25 15.24 -10.42
N ALA A 106 -11.13 14.59 -10.12
CA ALA A 106 -10.73 14.28 -8.76
C ALA A 106 -10.34 15.53 -7.98
N ALA A 107 -9.61 16.49 -8.58
CA ALA A 107 -9.30 17.79 -7.97
C ALA A 107 -10.58 18.57 -7.64
N ALA A 108 -11.54 18.62 -8.57
CA ALA A 108 -12.84 19.27 -8.36
C ALA A 108 -13.66 18.61 -7.23
N GLN A 109 -13.45 17.32 -6.97
CA GLN A 109 -14.05 16.60 -5.83
C GLN A 109 -13.27 16.83 -4.51
N GLY A 110 -12.22 17.63 -4.51
CA GLY A 110 -11.43 18.00 -3.33
C GLY A 110 -10.42 16.92 -2.91
N TYR A 111 -9.93 16.09 -3.83
CA TYR A 111 -8.75 15.25 -3.55
C TYR A 111 -7.49 16.10 -3.63
N ASP A 112 -6.59 15.94 -2.66
CA ASP A 112 -5.30 16.64 -2.61
C ASP A 112 -4.17 15.78 -3.18
N SER A 113 -4.42 14.50 -3.43
CA SER A 113 -3.43 13.61 -4.03
C SER A 113 -4.05 12.45 -4.80
N LEU A 114 -3.29 11.95 -5.78
CA LEU A 114 -3.65 10.80 -6.63
C LEU A 114 -2.62 9.69 -6.51
N VAL A 115 -3.08 8.46 -6.76
CA VAL A 115 -2.26 7.30 -7.11
C VAL A 115 -2.60 6.93 -8.55
N VAL A 116 -1.67 7.12 -9.47
CA VAL A 116 -1.79 6.67 -10.86
C VAL A 116 -1.21 5.25 -10.94
N GLN A 117 -2.07 4.29 -11.20
CA GLN A 117 -1.73 2.87 -11.18
C GLN A 117 -2.06 2.19 -12.51
N SER A 118 -1.15 1.34 -12.99
CA SER A 118 -1.42 0.45 -14.13
C SER A 118 -0.75 -0.92 -13.96
N GLY A 119 -0.96 -1.79 -14.92
CA GLY A 119 -0.03 -2.88 -15.16
C GLY A 119 1.36 -2.34 -15.52
N GLU A 120 2.37 -3.17 -15.38
CA GLU A 120 3.77 -2.81 -15.66
C GLU A 120 4.05 -2.90 -17.16
N ILE A 121 4.54 -1.79 -17.75
CA ILE A 121 4.99 -1.69 -19.12
C ILE A 121 6.30 -0.90 -19.11
N GLU A 122 7.39 -1.48 -19.61
CA GLU A 122 8.70 -0.83 -19.75
C GLU A 122 8.94 -0.47 -21.21
N SER A 123 8.48 0.72 -21.64
CA SER A 123 8.68 1.23 -23.00
C SER A 123 8.83 2.75 -23.02
N GLU A 124 9.50 3.26 -24.05
CA GLU A 124 9.66 4.71 -24.25
C GLU A 124 8.32 5.42 -24.47
N ASP A 125 7.38 4.78 -25.17
CA ASP A 125 6.05 5.34 -25.39
C ASP A 125 5.26 5.47 -24.07
N GLN A 126 5.38 4.47 -23.17
CA GLN A 126 4.81 4.56 -21.84
C GLN A 126 5.49 5.67 -21.03
N THR A 127 6.81 5.76 -21.11
CA THR A 127 7.58 6.78 -20.41
C THR A 127 7.13 8.19 -20.80
N ARG A 128 7.00 8.46 -22.12
CA ARG A 128 6.54 9.76 -22.65
C ARG A 128 5.09 10.06 -22.27
N LEU A 129 4.20 9.07 -22.37
CA LEU A 129 2.79 9.22 -22.00
C LEU A 129 2.65 9.68 -20.55
N VAL A 130 3.36 9.01 -19.63
CA VAL A 130 3.32 9.35 -18.18
C VAL A 130 3.95 10.73 -17.94
N GLU A 131 5.07 11.03 -18.57
CA GLU A 131 5.75 12.32 -18.46
C GLU A 131 4.87 13.48 -18.94
N GLU A 132 4.24 13.36 -20.10
CA GLU A 132 3.27 14.33 -20.62
C GLU A 132 2.10 14.52 -19.66
N THR A 133 1.51 13.40 -19.20
CA THR A 133 0.39 13.42 -18.27
C THR A 133 0.74 14.14 -16.97
N LEU A 134 1.92 13.86 -16.40
CA LEU A 134 2.39 14.48 -15.16
C LEU A 134 2.54 16.01 -15.31
N ARG A 135 3.15 16.48 -16.40
CA ARG A 135 3.29 17.91 -16.67
C ARG A 135 1.92 18.61 -16.78
N ARG A 136 0.93 17.95 -17.38
CA ARG A 136 -0.43 18.49 -17.53
C ARG A 136 -1.23 18.46 -16.22
N ILE A 137 -0.98 17.50 -15.33
CA ILE A 137 -1.62 17.43 -14.00
C ILE A 137 -0.96 18.40 -13.00
N ALA A 138 0.32 18.71 -13.16
CA ALA A 138 1.07 19.55 -12.20
C ALA A 138 0.36 20.86 -11.80
N PRO A 139 -0.27 21.62 -12.73
CA PRO A 139 -0.99 22.85 -12.38
C PRO A 139 -2.19 22.65 -11.45
N LEU A 140 -2.70 21.43 -11.32
CA LEU A 140 -3.83 21.10 -10.41
C LEU A 140 -3.41 21.09 -8.93
N GLY A 141 -2.11 21.14 -8.62
CA GLY A 141 -1.59 21.12 -7.26
C GLY A 141 -1.74 19.75 -6.55
N LEU A 142 -2.04 18.69 -7.29
CA LEU A 142 -2.22 17.34 -6.76
C LEU A 142 -0.87 16.67 -6.47
N GLY A 143 -0.71 16.09 -5.29
CA GLY A 143 0.45 15.24 -4.99
C GLY A 143 0.35 13.89 -5.68
N VAL A 144 1.10 13.66 -6.77
CA VAL A 144 1.00 12.43 -7.56
C VAL A 144 1.91 11.33 -7.02
N THR A 145 1.33 10.16 -6.79
CA THR A 145 2.01 8.89 -6.54
C THR A 145 1.91 8.03 -7.79
N LEU A 146 3.02 7.50 -8.29
CA LEU A 146 3.01 6.50 -9.35
C LEU A 146 3.06 5.08 -8.78
N SER A 147 2.37 4.15 -9.42
CA SER A 147 2.41 2.70 -9.14
C SER A 147 2.35 1.96 -10.48
N LEU A 148 3.46 1.99 -11.21
CA LEU A 148 3.58 1.57 -12.61
C LEU A 148 4.63 0.45 -12.80
N GLY A 149 4.97 -0.26 -11.72
CA GLY A 149 5.89 -1.38 -11.74
C GLY A 149 7.38 -0.99 -11.75
N GLU A 150 8.22 -1.93 -12.17
CA GLU A 150 9.67 -1.76 -12.30
C GLU A 150 9.98 -0.95 -13.55
N GLN A 151 10.94 -0.02 -13.43
CA GLN A 151 11.40 0.82 -14.52
C GLN A 151 12.92 1.02 -14.40
N SER A 152 13.52 1.61 -15.43
CA SER A 152 14.90 2.08 -15.35
C SER A 152 15.02 3.28 -14.39
N GLU A 153 16.20 3.48 -13.81
CA GLU A 153 16.47 4.66 -12.96
C GLU A 153 16.30 5.97 -13.76
N GLU A 154 16.63 5.95 -15.05
CA GLU A 154 16.42 7.08 -15.97
C GLU A 154 14.93 7.41 -16.10
N THR A 155 14.05 6.42 -16.27
CA THR A 155 12.59 6.60 -16.33
C THR A 155 12.07 7.17 -15.01
N TYR A 156 12.54 6.65 -13.87
CA TYR A 156 12.15 7.19 -12.57
C TYR A 156 12.56 8.65 -12.41
N ARG A 157 13.76 9.02 -12.83
CA ARG A 157 14.24 10.40 -12.78
C ARG A 157 13.39 11.34 -13.64
N ARG A 158 13.10 10.96 -14.89
CA ARG A 158 12.23 11.72 -15.80
C ARG A 158 10.84 11.97 -15.23
N TRP A 159 10.21 10.95 -14.67
CA TRP A 159 8.90 11.09 -14.04
C TRP A 159 8.94 11.93 -12.76
N ARG A 160 10.05 11.86 -12.01
CA ARG A 160 10.25 12.72 -10.83
C ARG A 160 10.35 14.20 -11.22
N GLU A 161 11.10 14.50 -12.26
CA GLU A 161 11.25 15.84 -12.84
C GLU A 161 9.94 16.36 -13.46
N ALA A 162 9.12 15.48 -14.00
CA ALA A 162 7.81 15.82 -14.55
C ALA A 162 6.73 16.10 -13.47
N GLY A 163 7.01 15.86 -12.17
CA GLY A 163 6.13 16.22 -11.06
C GLY A 163 5.62 15.08 -10.19
N ALA A 164 6.00 13.83 -10.44
CA ALA A 164 5.67 12.74 -9.52
C ALA A 164 6.48 12.86 -8.22
N VAL A 165 5.81 12.88 -7.07
CA VAL A 165 6.47 13.08 -5.76
C VAL A 165 6.62 11.79 -4.97
N ARG A 166 5.82 10.76 -5.29
CA ARG A 166 5.81 9.46 -4.61
C ARG A 166 5.81 8.34 -5.61
N TYR A 167 6.36 7.21 -5.21
CA TYR A 167 6.29 5.97 -5.98
C TYR A 167 5.95 4.80 -5.07
N LEU A 168 4.98 3.98 -5.45
CA LEU A 168 4.59 2.76 -4.75
C LEU A 168 4.99 1.55 -5.60
N LEU A 169 6.01 0.81 -5.15
CA LEU A 169 6.45 -0.44 -5.76
C LEU A 169 6.44 -1.55 -4.70
N ARG A 170 5.45 -2.41 -4.75
CA ARG A 170 5.29 -3.47 -3.75
C ARG A 170 6.33 -4.57 -3.95
N ILE A 171 7.05 -4.91 -2.87
CA ILE A 171 7.98 -6.05 -2.85
C ILE A 171 7.23 -7.39 -2.80
N GLU A 172 6.01 -7.41 -2.32
CA GLU A 172 5.08 -8.53 -2.08
C GLU A 172 5.51 -9.46 -0.95
N THR A 173 6.78 -9.74 -0.78
CA THR A 173 7.42 -10.38 0.37
C THR A 173 8.92 -10.06 0.38
N SER A 174 9.50 -9.90 1.56
CA SER A 174 10.95 -9.73 1.72
C SER A 174 11.75 -11.04 1.58
N SER A 175 11.06 -12.17 1.66
CA SER A 175 11.64 -13.50 1.44
C SER A 175 11.83 -13.77 -0.05
N GLU A 176 13.09 -13.83 -0.53
CA GLU A 176 13.41 -14.17 -1.92
C GLU A 176 12.87 -15.55 -2.31
N ALA A 177 12.93 -16.52 -1.41
CA ALA A 177 12.41 -17.86 -1.64
C ALA A 177 10.89 -17.87 -1.82
N LEU A 178 10.16 -17.09 -1.01
CA LEU A 178 8.71 -16.95 -1.14
C LEU A 178 8.37 -16.16 -2.42
N TYR A 179 9.12 -15.09 -2.73
CA TYR A 179 8.95 -14.32 -3.96
C TYR A 179 9.06 -15.22 -5.22
N GLY A 180 10.04 -16.12 -5.25
CA GLY A 180 10.22 -17.07 -6.36
C GLY A 180 9.07 -18.07 -6.53
N ARG A 181 8.30 -18.35 -5.46
CA ARG A 181 7.07 -19.19 -5.56
C ARG A 181 5.86 -18.42 -6.09
N LEU A 182 5.89 -17.09 -6.04
CA LEU A 182 4.79 -16.22 -6.47
C LEU A 182 4.94 -15.72 -7.90
N HIS A 183 6.13 -15.90 -8.50
CA HIS A 183 6.49 -15.31 -9.77
C HIS A 183 7.20 -16.31 -10.68
N PRO A 184 7.10 -16.13 -12.02
CA PRO A 184 7.93 -16.84 -12.97
C PRO A 184 9.43 -16.58 -12.75
N ALA A 185 10.27 -17.49 -13.25
CA ALA A 185 11.72 -17.43 -13.06
C ALA A 185 12.42 -16.20 -13.68
N ASP A 186 11.76 -15.52 -14.63
CA ASP A 186 12.22 -14.26 -15.24
C ASP A 186 11.90 -13.00 -14.41
N HIS A 187 11.26 -13.16 -13.24
CA HIS A 187 10.96 -12.07 -12.32
C HIS A 187 11.94 -12.11 -11.14
N SER A 188 12.82 -11.12 -11.04
CA SER A 188 13.88 -11.06 -10.05
C SER A 188 13.50 -10.26 -8.80
N TRP A 189 13.57 -10.89 -7.62
CA TRP A 189 13.47 -10.21 -6.34
C TRP A 189 14.56 -9.13 -6.18
N ALA A 190 15.79 -9.45 -6.55
CA ALA A 190 16.93 -8.53 -6.46
C ALA A 190 16.71 -7.27 -7.33
N ARG A 191 16.16 -7.42 -8.56
CA ARG A 191 15.78 -6.28 -9.41
C ARG A 191 14.72 -5.42 -8.73
N ARG A 192 13.71 -6.02 -8.11
CA ARG A 192 12.65 -5.30 -7.39
C ARG A 192 13.21 -4.47 -6.25
N VAL A 193 14.14 -5.03 -5.46
CA VAL A 193 14.84 -4.34 -4.39
C VAL A 193 15.70 -3.19 -4.96
N GLU A 194 16.42 -3.42 -6.06
CA GLU A 194 17.22 -2.36 -6.70
C GLU A 194 16.36 -1.22 -7.24
N CYS A 195 15.18 -1.50 -7.80
CA CYS A 195 14.22 -0.47 -8.19
C CYS A 195 13.79 0.40 -6.99
N LEU A 196 13.54 -0.20 -5.81
CA LEU A 196 13.22 0.56 -4.60
C LEU A 196 14.37 1.48 -4.16
N ARG A 197 15.62 1.01 -4.30
CA ARG A 197 16.82 1.83 -4.03
C ARG A 197 16.98 2.96 -5.05
N ALA A 198 16.76 2.68 -6.33
CA ALA A 198 16.80 3.68 -7.42
C ALA A 198 15.75 4.78 -7.20
N LEU A 199 14.52 4.42 -6.82
CA LEU A 199 13.47 5.39 -6.45
C LEU A 199 13.92 6.31 -5.31
N ARG A 200 14.62 5.77 -4.30
CA ARG A 200 15.19 6.58 -3.21
C ARG A 200 16.28 7.54 -3.72
N ARG A 201 17.17 7.08 -4.61
CA ARG A 201 18.20 7.94 -5.24
C ARG A 201 17.58 9.07 -6.09
N CYS A 202 16.49 8.79 -6.77
CA CYS A 202 15.73 9.78 -7.54
C CYS A 202 14.92 10.76 -6.67
N GLY A 203 14.95 10.66 -5.33
CA GLY A 203 14.32 11.63 -4.42
C GLY A 203 12.81 11.44 -4.23
N TYR A 204 12.26 10.27 -4.51
CA TYR A 204 10.87 9.96 -4.21
C TYR A 204 10.62 9.75 -2.70
N GLN A 205 9.40 10.05 -2.27
CA GLN A 205 8.82 9.35 -1.14
C GLN A 205 8.54 7.92 -1.59
N VAL A 206 9.33 6.99 -1.05
CA VAL A 206 9.27 5.58 -1.48
C VAL A 206 8.22 4.83 -0.68
N GLY A 207 7.33 4.17 -1.41
CA GLY A 207 6.35 3.23 -0.88
C GLY A 207 6.64 1.81 -1.33
N THR A 208 6.44 0.85 -0.43
CA THR A 208 6.41 -0.57 -0.75
C THR A 208 5.25 -1.25 -0.03
N GLY A 209 5.21 -2.56 -0.03
CA GLY A 209 4.20 -3.33 0.68
C GLY A 209 4.27 -4.81 0.36
N VAL A 210 3.52 -5.57 1.14
CA VAL A 210 3.49 -7.03 1.05
C VAL A 210 2.06 -7.55 1.03
N MET A 211 1.88 -8.79 0.62
CA MET A 211 0.65 -9.54 0.84
C MET A 211 0.75 -10.36 2.11
N CYS A 212 -0.34 -10.42 2.88
CA CYS A 212 -0.44 -11.18 4.12
C CYS A 212 -1.26 -12.45 3.89
N GLY A 213 -0.73 -13.58 4.34
CA GLY A 213 -1.35 -14.89 4.21
C GLY A 213 -1.14 -15.54 2.84
N LEU A 214 0.03 -15.37 2.26
CA LEU A 214 0.48 -16.08 1.08
C LEU A 214 0.67 -17.58 1.39
N PRO A 215 0.54 -18.47 0.39
CA PRO A 215 0.80 -19.90 0.59
C PRO A 215 2.18 -20.15 1.19
N GLY A 216 2.21 -20.82 2.35
CA GLY A 216 3.44 -21.15 3.07
C GLY A 216 4.15 -19.95 3.73
N GLN A 217 3.53 -18.79 3.85
CA GLN A 217 4.04 -17.64 4.60
C GLN A 217 3.87 -17.87 6.10
N THR A 218 4.92 -17.63 6.88
CA THR A 218 4.92 -17.74 8.34
C THR A 218 4.79 -16.38 9.03
N ALA A 219 4.58 -16.36 10.34
CA ALA A 219 4.59 -15.13 11.13
C ALA A 219 5.98 -14.49 11.16
N GLU A 220 7.03 -15.31 11.10
CA GLU A 220 8.42 -14.88 11.01
C GLU A 220 8.72 -14.20 9.67
N ASP A 221 8.18 -14.70 8.55
CA ASP A 221 8.28 -14.04 7.25
C ASP A 221 7.63 -12.64 7.29
N LEU A 222 6.47 -12.52 7.93
CA LEU A 222 5.79 -11.22 8.11
C LEU A 222 6.55 -10.28 9.05
N ALA A 223 7.20 -10.79 10.09
CA ALA A 223 8.08 -10.00 10.95
C ALA A 223 9.31 -9.50 10.18
N ASP A 224 9.89 -10.33 9.32
CA ASP A 224 10.99 -9.94 8.43
C ASP A 224 10.54 -8.91 7.37
N ASP A 225 9.30 -9.01 6.87
CA ASP A 225 8.69 -8.00 5.98
C ASP A 225 8.63 -6.63 6.68
N ILE A 226 8.25 -6.57 7.96
CA ILE A 226 8.21 -5.31 8.73
C ILE A 226 9.63 -4.75 8.94
N ARG A 227 10.62 -5.60 9.22
CA ARG A 227 12.02 -5.19 9.31
C ARG A 227 12.54 -4.67 7.98
N PHE A 228 12.22 -5.34 6.89
CA PHE A 228 12.55 -4.89 5.54
C PHE A 228 12.04 -3.46 5.26
N PHE A 229 10.82 -3.12 5.70
CA PHE A 229 10.32 -1.74 5.56
C PHE A 229 11.21 -0.73 6.28
N ALA A 230 11.69 -1.08 7.49
CA ALA A 230 12.61 -0.23 8.25
C ALA A 230 13.99 -0.10 7.59
N ASP A 231 14.54 -1.22 7.09
CA ASP A 231 15.88 -1.28 6.47
C ASP A 231 15.91 -0.53 5.13
N MET A 232 14.79 -0.55 4.40
CA MET A 232 14.61 0.22 3.16
C MET A 232 14.23 1.68 3.42
N ASP A 233 14.07 2.10 4.68
CA ASP A 233 13.72 3.47 5.09
C ASP A 233 12.46 3.99 4.35
N VAL A 234 11.41 3.15 4.24
CA VAL A 234 10.23 3.49 3.43
C VAL A 234 9.36 4.56 4.08
N ASP A 235 8.70 5.36 3.25
CA ASP A 235 7.82 6.45 3.66
C ASP A 235 6.35 6.04 3.71
N MET A 236 5.99 5.01 2.93
CA MET A 236 4.61 4.57 2.74
C MET A 236 4.55 3.05 2.66
N ILE A 237 3.49 2.46 3.21
CA ILE A 237 3.28 1.02 3.19
C ILE A 237 1.87 0.72 2.70
N GLY A 238 1.80 -0.03 1.58
CA GLY A 238 0.57 -0.53 0.99
C GLY A 238 0.48 -2.04 1.09
N MET A 239 0.09 -2.56 2.25
CA MET A 239 -0.06 -3.99 2.49
C MET A 239 -1.53 -4.39 2.62
N GLY A 240 -1.81 -5.66 2.37
CA GLY A 240 -3.16 -6.19 2.50
C GLY A 240 -3.21 -7.71 2.39
N PRO A 241 -4.37 -8.29 2.74
CA PRO A 241 -4.58 -9.73 2.65
C PRO A 241 -4.45 -10.23 1.20
N PHE A 242 -3.83 -11.40 1.04
CA PHE A 242 -3.87 -12.14 -0.21
C PHE A 242 -5.29 -12.68 -0.41
N ILE A 243 -5.88 -12.37 -1.55
CA ILE A 243 -7.19 -12.87 -2.00
C ILE A 243 -6.98 -13.52 -3.37
N PRO A 244 -7.19 -14.84 -3.51
CA PRO A 244 -7.03 -15.54 -4.79
C PRO A 244 -7.92 -14.95 -5.87
N HIS A 245 -7.40 -14.88 -7.11
CA HIS A 245 -8.20 -14.57 -8.30
C HIS A 245 -8.48 -15.87 -9.06
N PRO A 246 -9.70 -16.13 -9.56
CA PRO A 246 -10.07 -17.40 -10.19
C PRO A 246 -9.24 -17.74 -11.43
N ASP A 247 -8.78 -16.73 -12.18
CA ASP A 247 -8.03 -16.91 -13.42
C ASP A 247 -6.49 -16.84 -13.19
N THR A 248 -6.01 -17.33 -12.05
CA THR A 248 -4.58 -17.31 -11.70
C THR A 248 -4.10 -18.68 -11.25
N PRO A 249 -2.79 -18.98 -11.33
CA PRO A 249 -2.23 -20.22 -10.79
C PRO A 249 -2.53 -20.50 -9.32
N LEU A 250 -2.72 -19.43 -8.52
CA LEU A 250 -3.05 -19.53 -7.08
C LEU A 250 -4.55 -19.49 -6.79
N ALA A 251 -5.42 -19.72 -7.79
CA ALA A 251 -6.88 -19.69 -7.62
C ALA A 251 -7.40 -20.71 -6.61
N GLY A 252 -6.76 -21.89 -6.52
CA GLY A 252 -7.15 -22.98 -5.62
C GLY A 252 -6.64 -22.87 -4.18
N GLU A 253 -5.92 -21.81 -3.84
CA GLU A 253 -5.37 -21.66 -2.50
C GLU A 253 -6.48 -21.45 -1.46
N PRO A 254 -6.46 -22.21 -0.35
CA PRO A 254 -7.49 -22.10 0.68
C PRO A 254 -7.45 -20.74 1.35
N MET A 255 -8.63 -20.17 1.59
CA MET A 255 -8.76 -18.89 2.25
C MET A 255 -9.94 -18.89 3.22
N ASP A 256 -9.66 -18.68 4.51
CA ASP A 256 -10.66 -18.24 5.47
C ASP A 256 -10.71 -16.70 5.48
N PRO A 257 -11.81 -16.08 5.06
CA PRO A 257 -11.91 -14.61 5.00
C PRO A 257 -11.71 -13.93 6.36
N LYS A 258 -12.17 -14.54 7.45
CA LYS A 258 -12.05 -13.97 8.81
C LYS A 258 -10.60 -14.00 9.29
N ALA A 259 -9.95 -15.14 9.20
CA ALA A 259 -8.54 -15.29 9.56
C ALA A 259 -7.66 -14.39 8.67
N ARG A 260 -7.95 -14.30 7.37
CA ARG A 260 -7.22 -13.47 6.42
C ARG A 260 -7.37 -11.97 6.73
N LEU A 261 -8.58 -11.53 7.05
CA LEU A 261 -8.83 -10.15 7.49
C LEU A 261 -8.07 -9.84 8.78
N LEU A 262 -8.19 -10.71 9.79
CA LEU A 262 -7.53 -10.55 11.08
C LEU A 262 -6.01 -10.44 10.93
N LEU A 263 -5.40 -11.29 10.11
CA LEU A 263 -3.96 -11.23 9.81
C LEU A 263 -3.56 -9.89 9.19
N GLY A 264 -4.33 -9.41 8.19
CA GLY A 264 -4.09 -8.10 7.57
C GLY A 264 -4.18 -6.94 8.57
N LEU A 265 -5.13 -7.00 9.52
CA LEU A 265 -5.28 -5.99 10.58
C LEU A 265 -4.12 -6.07 11.60
N LYS A 266 -3.71 -7.27 12.01
CA LYS A 266 -2.53 -7.46 12.88
C LYS A 266 -1.26 -6.95 12.22
N MET A 267 -1.09 -7.19 10.91
CA MET A 267 0.06 -6.68 10.16
C MET A 267 0.10 -5.15 10.16
N ILE A 268 -1.04 -4.46 10.00
CA ILE A 268 -1.13 -2.99 10.14
C ILE A 268 -0.72 -2.56 11.55
N ALA A 269 -1.25 -3.23 12.59
CA ALA A 269 -1.02 -2.85 13.97
C ALA A 269 0.46 -3.02 14.39
N VAL A 270 1.06 -4.17 14.10
CA VAL A 270 2.48 -4.43 14.43
C VAL A 270 3.40 -3.49 13.64
N THR A 271 3.08 -3.22 12.37
CA THR A 271 3.84 -2.24 11.58
C THR A 271 3.74 -0.84 12.16
N ARG A 272 2.56 -0.39 12.64
CA ARG A 272 2.39 0.91 13.28
C ARG A 272 3.19 1.01 14.60
N LEU A 273 3.17 -0.05 15.39
CA LEU A 273 3.96 -0.12 16.62
C LEU A 273 5.48 -0.12 16.36
N TYR A 274 5.92 -0.65 15.22
CA TYR A 274 7.33 -0.70 14.88
C TYR A 274 7.84 0.56 14.18
N LEU A 275 7.02 1.19 13.32
CA LEU A 275 7.42 2.30 12.43
C LEU A 275 6.64 3.60 12.66
N HIS A 276 6.11 3.85 13.79
CA HIS A 276 5.34 5.00 14.28
C HIS A 276 4.88 6.07 13.27
N ASP A 277 5.75 6.59 12.38
CA ASP A 277 5.58 7.83 11.61
C ASP A 277 5.43 7.66 10.08
N VAL A 278 5.43 6.40 9.58
CA VAL A 278 5.19 6.10 8.17
C VAL A 278 3.71 6.17 7.80
N ASN A 279 3.40 6.42 6.55
CA ASN A 279 2.03 6.28 6.05
C ASN A 279 1.68 4.81 5.82
N ILE A 280 0.59 4.34 6.41
CA ILE A 280 0.07 2.97 6.25
C ILE A 280 -1.32 3.05 5.63
N ALA A 281 -1.52 2.36 4.50
CA ALA A 281 -2.81 2.33 3.82
C ALA A 281 -3.73 1.24 4.39
N ALA A 282 -4.98 1.58 4.67
CA ALA A 282 -6.05 0.60 4.81
C ALA A 282 -6.47 0.13 3.41
N ALA A 283 -5.90 -1.00 2.97
CA ALA A 283 -6.06 -1.48 1.60
C ALA A 283 -7.51 -1.86 1.28
N THR A 284 -7.89 -1.70 0.00
CA THR A 284 -9.23 -2.09 -0.50
C THR A 284 -9.52 -3.57 -0.31
N ALA A 285 -8.49 -4.42 -0.30
CA ALA A 285 -8.62 -5.84 -0.04
C ALA A 285 -9.23 -6.18 1.34
N LEU A 286 -9.04 -5.33 2.35
CA LEU A 286 -9.71 -5.49 3.65
C LEU A 286 -11.24 -5.36 3.50
N GLN A 287 -11.71 -4.43 2.66
CA GLN A 287 -13.13 -4.25 2.40
C GLN A 287 -13.71 -5.38 1.54
N ALA A 288 -12.91 -6.06 0.73
CA ALA A 288 -13.34 -7.25 0.01
C ALA A 288 -13.64 -8.44 0.94
N LEU A 289 -13.05 -8.46 2.13
CA LEU A 289 -13.25 -9.50 3.15
C LEU A 289 -14.32 -9.13 4.19
N ALA A 290 -14.52 -7.83 4.48
CA ALA A 290 -15.57 -7.33 5.35
C ALA A 290 -16.00 -5.93 4.93
N PRO A 291 -17.30 -5.60 4.93
CA PRO A 291 -17.80 -4.29 4.50
C PRO A 291 -17.15 -3.09 5.21
N ASP A 292 -16.78 -3.25 6.49
CA ASP A 292 -16.11 -2.27 7.36
C ASP A 292 -14.57 -2.46 7.42
N GLY A 293 -14.00 -3.27 6.54
CA GLY A 293 -12.60 -3.65 6.60
C GLY A 293 -11.62 -2.47 6.55
N ARG A 294 -11.94 -1.39 5.82
CA ARG A 294 -11.10 -0.18 5.79
C ARG A 294 -11.13 0.57 7.12
N GLU A 295 -12.29 0.74 7.71
CA GLU A 295 -12.47 1.38 9.01
C GLU A 295 -11.70 0.61 10.09
N ARG A 296 -11.83 -0.72 10.10
CA ARG A 296 -11.06 -1.59 11.00
C ARG A 296 -9.55 -1.45 10.75
N GLY A 297 -9.11 -1.30 9.49
CA GLY A 297 -7.72 -1.01 9.15
C GLY A 297 -7.23 0.32 9.72
N VAL A 298 -8.05 1.37 9.68
CA VAL A 298 -7.74 2.67 10.29
C VAL A 298 -7.69 2.57 11.82
N LEU A 299 -8.63 1.86 12.42
CA LEU A 299 -8.63 1.58 13.86
C LEU A 299 -7.42 0.73 14.32
N ALA A 300 -6.90 -0.13 13.44
CA ALA A 300 -5.69 -0.91 13.68
C ALA A 300 -4.38 -0.11 13.44
N GLY A 301 -4.45 1.17 13.04
CA GLY A 301 -3.26 2.02 12.94
C GLY A 301 -2.96 2.58 11.54
N ALA A 302 -3.76 2.28 10.51
CA ALA A 302 -3.61 2.91 9.19
C ALA A 302 -4.05 4.39 9.24
N ASN A 303 -3.47 5.21 8.35
CA ASN A 303 -3.76 6.64 8.25
C ASN A 303 -3.95 7.13 6.80
N VAL A 304 -4.04 6.21 5.85
CA VAL A 304 -4.30 6.51 4.43
C VAL A 304 -5.40 5.59 3.90
N VAL A 305 -6.32 6.13 3.10
CA VAL A 305 -7.33 5.37 2.35
C VAL A 305 -7.25 5.78 0.87
N MET A 306 -7.41 4.80 -0.02
CA MET A 306 -7.33 5.01 -1.48
C MET A 306 -8.69 4.70 -2.13
N PRO A 307 -9.62 5.67 -2.17
CA PRO A 307 -10.86 5.51 -2.94
C PRO A 307 -10.59 5.53 -4.44
N ASN A 308 -11.30 4.69 -5.19
CA ASN A 308 -11.14 4.62 -6.63
C ASN A 308 -11.86 5.79 -7.32
N VAL A 309 -11.13 6.58 -8.12
CA VAL A 309 -11.63 7.72 -8.90
C VAL A 309 -11.67 7.43 -10.41
N THR A 310 -11.26 6.25 -10.85
CA THR A 310 -11.43 5.77 -12.23
C THR A 310 -12.92 5.72 -12.56
N ASP A 311 -13.33 5.94 -13.79
CA ASP A 311 -14.71 5.73 -14.22
C ASP A 311 -15.13 4.24 -14.08
N VAL A 312 -16.43 4.00 -14.02
CA VAL A 312 -17.02 2.68 -13.75
C VAL A 312 -16.65 1.65 -14.83
N GLU A 313 -16.56 2.08 -16.09
CA GLU A 313 -16.27 1.21 -17.22
C GLU A 313 -14.88 0.57 -17.08
N HIS A 314 -13.85 1.39 -16.91
CA HIS A 314 -12.47 0.91 -16.77
C HIS A 314 -12.22 0.22 -15.44
N ARG A 315 -12.86 0.68 -14.35
CA ARG A 315 -12.74 0.08 -13.02
C ARG A 315 -13.16 -1.39 -13.01
N ARG A 316 -14.21 -1.75 -13.74
CA ARG A 316 -14.69 -3.12 -13.92
C ARG A 316 -13.68 -4.02 -14.62
N LEU A 317 -12.79 -3.46 -15.43
CA LEU A 317 -11.75 -4.17 -16.17
C LEU A 317 -10.45 -4.32 -15.38
N TYR A 318 -10.31 -3.65 -14.22
CA TYR A 318 -9.11 -3.69 -13.39
C TYR A 318 -9.31 -4.56 -12.16
N LYS A 319 -9.30 -5.88 -12.36
CA LYS A 319 -9.54 -6.88 -11.29
C LYS A 319 -8.25 -7.58 -10.93
N LEU A 320 -7.58 -7.15 -9.85
CA LEU A 320 -6.36 -7.77 -9.35
C LEU A 320 -6.64 -9.07 -8.57
N TYR A 321 -7.78 -9.13 -7.87
CA TYR A 321 -8.23 -10.21 -7.01
C TYR A 321 -9.75 -10.33 -7.05
N ALA A 322 -10.29 -11.44 -6.52
CA ALA A 322 -11.73 -11.68 -6.47
C ALA A 322 -12.47 -10.68 -5.55
N ASN A 323 -13.74 -10.42 -5.86
CA ASN A 323 -14.65 -9.60 -5.03
C ASN A 323 -14.15 -8.18 -4.75
N LYS A 324 -13.41 -7.56 -5.69
CA LYS A 324 -13.00 -6.16 -5.57
C LYS A 324 -14.23 -5.27 -5.34
N PRO A 325 -14.30 -4.50 -4.24
CA PRO A 325 -15.47 -3.68 -3.93
C PRO A 325 -15.56 -2.41 -4.77
N CYS A 326 -16.71 -1.74 -4.73
CA CYS A 326 -16.96 -0.42 -5.33
C CYS A 326 -16.76 -0.38 -6.86
N LEU A 327 -17.10 -1.46 -7.58
CA LEU A 327 -16.94 -1.53 -9.02
C LEU A 327 -17.99 -0.69 -9.77
N ASP A 328 -19.21 -0.54 -9.20
CA ASP A 328 -20.37 0.03 -9.86
C ASP A 328 -20.75 1.43 -9.34
N GLU A 329 -20.04 1.94 -8.34
CA GLU A 329 -20.35 3.22 -7.73
C GLU A 329 -19.71 4.39 -8.51
N PRO A 330 -20.47 5.46 -8.84
CA PRO A 330 -19.89 6.66 -9.43
C PRO A 330 -18.79 7.26 -8.52
N SER A 331 -17.66 7.65 -9.10
CA SER A 331 -16.50 8.19 -8.36
C SER A 331 -16.85 9.38 -7.47
N GLY A 332 -17.77 10.26 -7.90
CA GLY A 332 -18.21 11.44 -7.15
C GLY A 332 -18.90 11.13 -5.82
N ARG A 333 -19.42 9.92 -5.60
CA ARG A 333 -20.06 9.51 -4.34
C ARG A 333 -19.07 8.91 -3.33
N CYS A 334 -17.90 8.46 -3.78
CA CYS A 334 -16.96 7.72 -2.93
C CYS A 334 -16.40 8.58 -1.79
N ARG A 335 -16.07 9.86 -2.05
CA ARG A 335 -15.52 10.76 -1.01
C ARG A 335 -16.50 10.97 0.14
N GLY A 336 -17.74 11.39 -0.13
CA GLY A 336 -18.74 11.62 0.90
C GLY A 336 -19.18 10.35 1.65
N CYS A 337 -19.15 9.20 0.99
CA CYS A 337 -19.36 7.90 1.64
C CYS A 337 -18.25 7.63 2.67
N LEU A 338 -16.98 7.76 2.27
CA LEU A 338 -15.84 7.54 3.15
C LEU A 338 -15.79 8.55 4.30
N GLU A 339 -16.12 9.81 4.05
CA GLU A 339 -16.19 10.85 5.08
C GLU A 339 -17.15 10.44 6.22
N ARG A 340 -18.38 10.03 5.88
CA ARG A 340 -19.36 9.56 6.87
C ARG A 340 -18.87 8.30 7.61
N ARG A 341 -18.25 7.36 6.89
CA ARG A 341 -17.73 6.12 7.47
C ARG A 341 -16.56 6.38 8.42
N LEU A 342 -15.63 7.27 8.05
CA LEU A 342 -14.53 7.65 8.92
C LEU A 342 -15.04 8.44 10.14
N ALA A 343 -15.99 9.35 9.96
CA ALA A 343 -16.61 10.08 11.06
C ALA A 343 -17.29 9.14 12.09
N SER A 344 -17.91 8.04 11.63
CA SER A 344 -18.56 7.07 12.51
C SER A 344 -17.59 6.32 13.44
N ILE A 345 -16.30 6.32 13.14
CA ILE A 345 -15.22 5.74 13.96
C ILE A 345 -14.36 6.81 14.66
N GLY A 346 -14.78 8.09 14.65
CA GLY A 346 -14.07 9.20 15.28
C GLY A 346 -12.85 9.70 14.52
N GLU A 347 -12.78 9.45 13.20
CA GLU A 347 -11.68 9.87 12.34
C GLU A 347 -12.17 10.94 11.33
N THR A 348 -11.25 11.78 10.83
CA THR A 348 -11.56 12.88 9.91
C THR A 348 -10.71 12.79 8.65
N ILE A 349 -11.20 13.32 7.54
CA ILE A 349 -10.40 13.45 6.32
C ILE A 349 -9.46 14.64 6.45
N VAL A 350 -8.18 14.45 6.16
CA VAL A 350 -7.22 15.55 6.01
C VAL A 350 -7.42 16.18 4.64
N SER A 351 -7.64 17.49 4.59
CA SER A 351 -7.78 18.28 3.35
C SER A 351 -6.75 19.40 3.30
N GLY A 352 -6.46 19.91 2.08
CA GLY A 352 -5.51 20.99 1.84
C GLY A 352 -4.05 20.62 2.04
N ARG A 353 -3.73 19.34 2.06
CA ARG A 353 -2.35 18.82 2.21
C ARG A 353 -2.15 17.57 1.36
N SER A 354 -0.99 17.45 0.71
CA SER A 354 -0.65 16.30 -0.14
C SER A 354 -0.56 14.95 0.60
N GLY A 355 -0.63 14.96 1.94
CA GLY A 355 -0.59 13.75 2.76
C GLY A 355 0.79 13.10 2.83
N ASP A 356 1.86 13.88 2.85
CA ASP A 356 3.23 13.39 3.01
C ASP A 356 3.41 12.70 4.37
N SER A 357 4.21 11.63 4.38
CA SER A 357 4.50 10.93 5.63
C SER A 357 5.32 11.82 6.56
N LEU A 358 5.09 11.67 7.87
CA LEU A 358 5.91 12.36 8.87
C LEU A 358 7.36 11.88 8.83
N HIS A 359 7.57 10.61 8.49
CA HIS A 359 8.88 10.01 8.27
C HIS A 359 9.67 10.76 7.18
N TYR A 360 9.04 10.99 6.02
CA TYR A 360 9.63 11.77 4.94
C TYR A 360 9.95 13.20 5.37
N ARG A 361 9.02 13.89 6.03
CA ARG A 361 9.23 15.27 6.49
C ARG A 361 10.40 15.38 7.45
N ARG A 362 10.51 14.45 8.41
CA ARG A 362 11.67 14.40 9.36
C ARG A 362 12.98 14.18 8.61
N ARG A 363 13.00 13.28 7.63
CA ARG A 363 14.19 13.02 6.82
C ARG A 363 14.58 14.23 5.98
N MET A 364 13.64 14.96 5.39
CA MET A 364 13.92 16.17 4.62
C MET A 364 14.42 17.31 5.52
N ALA A 365 13.80 17.53 6.66
CA ALA A 365 14.25 18.52 7.65
C ALA A 365 15.70 18.24 8.13
N ALA A 366 16.06 16.96 8.37
CA ALA A 366 17.40 16.56 8.74
C ALA A 366 18.46 16.81 7.65
N LYS A 367 18.05 16.90 6.37
CA LYS A 367 18.92 17.24 5.23
C LYS A 367 18.98 18.73 4.90
N GLY A 368 18.33 19.60 5.69
CA GLY A 368 18.26 21.04 5.45
C GLY A 368 17.37 21.43 4.25
N GLY A 369 16.53 20.55 3.78
CA GLY A 369 15.54 20.82 2.74
C GLY A 369 14.20 21.23 3.33
N GLU A 370 13.50 22.19 2.69
CA GLU A 370 12.06 22.37 2.93
C GLU A 370 11.29 21.16 2.38
N PRO A 371 10.27 20.68 3.11
CA PRO A 371 9.48 19.53 2.71
C PRO A 371 8.58 19.78 1.48
#